data_39670ba2cc74b37e6a318c5ba60d983d
#
_entry.id   39670ba2cc74b37e6a318c5ba60d983d
#
_cell.length_a   1.000
_cell.length_b   1.000
_cell.length_c   1.000
_cell.angle_alpha   90.00
_cell.angle_beta   90.00
_cell.angle_gamma   90.00
#
_symmetry.space_group_name_H-M   'P 1'
#
loop_
_entity.id
_entity.type
_entity.pdbx_description
1 polymer ?
#
loop_
_entity_poly.entity_id
_entity_poly.type
_entity_poly.pdbx_seq_one_letter_code
_entity_poly.pdbx_strand_id
1 'polypeptide(L)'
;MSLERIHHEILRYLFDNLPQDFSESGDVSRKVLFKSVNYKQRQIEKACNELESEGFVELYFGFYKNEWASISITDEGMDYIEYKEGFKSGV
;
A
#
# COMPACT_ATOMS: atom_id res chain seq x y z
N MET A 1 16.19 1.67 -3.77
CA MET A 1 15.66 0.33 -4.10
C MET A 1 14.78 0.41 -5.32
N SER A 2 14.88 -0.58 -6.18
CA SER A 2 14.05 -0.66 -7.37
C SER A 2 12.77 -1.43 -7.02
N LEU A 3 11.61 -0.83 -7.25
CA LEU A 3 10.35 -1.48 -6.93
C LEU A 3 9.97 -2.50 -8.00
N GLU A 4 9.47 -3.63 -7.54
CA GLU A 4 9.04 -4.72 -8.38
C GLU A 4 7.54 -4.66 -8.60
N ARG A 5 7.01 -5.57 -9.42
CA ARG A 5 5.60 -5.61 -9.73
C ARG A 5 4.71 -5.70 -8.49
N ILE A 6 5.11 -6.53 -7.53
CA ILE A 6 4.33 -6.70 -6.30
C ILE A 6 4.18 -5.37 -5.55
N HIS A 7 5.24 -4.57 -5.51
CA HIS A 7 5.18 -3.26 -4.86
C HIS A 7 4.18 -2.34 -5.56
N HIS A 8 4.20 -2.32 -6.89
CA HIS A 8 3.28 -1.51 -7.66
C HIS A 8 1.84 -1.94 -7.47
N GLU A 9 1.59 -3.24 -7.42
CA GLU A 9 0.23 -3.74 -7.24
C GLU A 9 -0.31 -3.40 -5.86
N ILE A 10 0.52 -3.47 -4.83
CA ILE A 10 0.12 -3.08 -3.49
C ILE A 10 -0.22 -1.59 -3.45
N LEU A 11 0.68 -0.75 -3.96
CA LEU A 11 0.45 0.70 -3.98
C LEU A 11 -0.79 1.05 -4.80
N ARG A 12 -0.97 0.41 -5.94
CA ARG A 12 -2.14 0.66 -6.78
C ARG A 12 -3.42 0.27 -6.08
N TYR A 13 -3.43 -0.87 -5.40
CA TYR A 13 -4.61 -1.29 -4.66
C TYR A 13 -4.94 -0.27 -3.57
N LEU A 14 -3.94 0.17 -2.81
CA LEU A 14 -4.15 1.14 -1.75
C LEU A 14 -4.66 2.47 -2.31
N PHE A 15 -4.09 2.90 -3.41
CA PHE A 15 -4.48 4.15 -4.04
C PHE A 15 -5.91 4.10 -4.56
N ASP A 16 -6.28 3.00 -5.22
CA ASP A 16 -7.61 2.82 -5.78
C ASP A 16 -8.69 2.68 -4.70
N ASN A 17 -8.29 2.32 -3.50
CA ASN A 17 -9.23 2.10 -2.40
C ASN A 17 -9.19 3.20 -1.35
N LEU A 18 -8.61 4.34 -1.68
CA LEU A 18 -8.67 5.50 -0.80
C LEU A 18 -10.12 5.97 -0.68
N PRO A 19 -10.57 6.32 0.54
CA PRO A 19 -11.92 6.83 0.70
C PRO A 19 -12.06 8.19 0.04
N GLN A 20 -13.24 8.46 -0.50
CA GLN A 20 -13.52 9.75 -1.11
C GLN A 20 -13.93 10.78 -0.05
N ASP A 21 -14.27 10.31 1.12
CA ASP A 21 -14.67 11.14 2.24
C ASP A 21 -13.52 11.26 3.22
N PHE A 22 -13.07 12.47 3.48
CA PHE A 22 -11.95 12.75 4.38
C PHE A 22 -12.22 12.34 5.82
N SER A 23 -13.48 12.09 6.17
CA SER A 23 -13.82 11.66 7.52
C SER A 23 -13.46 10.20 7.76
N GLU A 24 -13.14 9.45 6.73
CA GLU A 24 -12.82 8.04 6.84
C GLU A 24 -11.31 7.82 6.78
N SER A 25 -10.86 6.79 7.52
CA SER A 25 -9.47 6.37 7.48
C SER A 25 -9.16 5.72 6.13
N GLY A 26 -7.98 5.99 5.61
CA GLY A 26 -7.50 5.35 4.38
C GLY A 26 -6.88 3.99 4.60
N ASP A 27 -6.96 3.45 5.81
CA ASP A 27 -6.32 2.19 6.16
C ASP A 27 -7.01 0.99 5.52
N VAL A 28 -6.19 0.06 5.04
CA VAL A 28 -6.66 -1.24 4.56
C VAL A 28 -6.19 -2.28 5.55
N SER A 29 -7.10 -3.17 5.97
CA SER A 29 -6.73 -4.21 6.94
C SER A 29 -5.81 -5.23 6.30
N ARG A 30 -4.96 -5.84 7.12
CA ARG A 30 -4.03 -6.88 6.71
C ARG A 30 -4.73 -8.00 5.95
N LYS A 31 -5.86 -8.48 6.49
CA LYS A 31 -6.61 -9.56 5.86
C LYS A 31 -7.13 -9.18 4.48
N VAL A 32 -7.63 -7.97 4.35
CA VAL A 32 -8.16 -7.49 3.08
C VAL A 32 -7.06 -7.41 2.05
N LEU A 33 -5.91 -6.88 2.43
CA LEU A 33 -4.77 -6.78 1.51
C LEU A 33 -4.34 -8.15 1.02
N PHE A 34 -4.23 -9.13 1.93
CA PHE A 34 -3.82 -10.47 1.57
C PHE A 34 -4.79 -11.14 0.60
N LYS A 35 -6.07 -10.81 0.69
CA LYS A 35 -7.07 -11.36 -0.22
C LYS A 35 -7.12 -10.66 -1.57
N SER A 36 -6.71 -9.40 -1.59
CA SER A 36 -6.89 -8.54 -2.76
C SER A 36 -5.72 -8.56 -3.72
N VAL A 37 -4.53 -8.85 -3.22
CA VAL A 37 -3.31 -8.88 -4.03
C VAL A 37 -2.93 -10.33 -4.24
N ASN A 38 -2.74 -10.72 -5.48
CA ASN A 38 -2.56 -12.12 -5.86
C ASN A 38 -1.12 -12.59 -5.69
N TYR A 39 -0.67 -12.63 -4.45
CA TYR A 39 0.67 -13.11 -4.09
C TYR A 39 0.58 -13.86 -2.77
N LYS A 40 1.62 -14.60 -2.44
CA LYS A 40 1.68 -15.31 -1.17
C LYS A 40 1.80 -14.30 -0.03
N GLN A 41 1.20 -14.64 1.11
CA GLN A 41 1.22 -13.77 2.28
C GLN A 41 2.63 -13.34 2.64
N ARG A 42 3.59 -14.26 2.62
CA ARG A 42 4.99 -13.96 2.94
C ARG A 42 5.57 -12.90 2.00
N GLN A 43 5.24 -13.00 0.71
CA GLN A 43 5.71 -12.05 -0.27
C GLN A 43 5.10 -10.67 -0.05
N ILE A 44 3.82 -10.64 0.29
CA ILE A 44 3.12 -9.38 0.56
C ILE A 44 3.71 -8.71 1.80
N GLU A 45 3.94 -9.47 2.86
CA GLU A 45 4.54 -8.94 4.08
C GLU A 45 5.90 -8.32 3.82
N LYS A 46 6.74 -9.03 3.08
CA LYS A 46 8.07 -8.53 2.76
C LYS A 46 7.97 -7.24 1.94
N ALA A 47 7.12 -7.23 0.94
CA ALA A 47 6.94 -6.05 0.10
C ALA A 47 6.42 -4.86 0.89
N CYS A 48 5.49 -5.08 1.82
CA CYS A 48 4.96 -4.01 2.66
C CYS A 48 6.04 -3.42 3.56
N ASN A 49 6.90 -4.26 4.13
CA ASN A 49 8.00 -3.77 4.94
C ASN A 49 8.99 -2.95 4.12
N GLU A 50 9.25 -3.38 2.90
CA GLU A 50 10.12 -2.64 1.98
C GLU A 50 9.51 -1.30 1.59
N LEU A 51 8.21 -1.28 1.33
CA LEU A 51 7.52 -0.04 1.00
C LEU A 51 7.52 0.93 2.16
N GLU A 52 7.39 0.43 3.39
CA GLU A 52 7.48 1.28 4.57
C GLU A 52 8.88 1.89 4.69
N SER A 53 9.91 1.08 4.47
CA SER A 53 11.29 1.57 4.49
C SER A 53 11.51 2.70 3.51
N GLU A 54 10.84 2.65 2.36
CA GLU A 54 10.95 3.67 1.33
C GLU A 54 10.05 4.87 1.60
N GLY A 55 9.22 4.82 2.61
CA GLY A 55 8.32 5.91 2.94
C GLY A 55 7.04 5.95 2.12
N PHE A 56 6.72 4.90 1.38
CA PHE A 56 5.56 4.88 0.49
C PHE A 56 4.28 4.41 1.18
N VAL A 57 4.41 3.70 2.30
CA VAL A 57 3.26 3.27 3.10
C VAL A 57 3.58 3.42 4.57
N GLU A 58 2.53 3.43 5.39
CA GLU A 58 2.64 3.34 6.84
C GLU A 58 1.96 2.06 7.30
N LEU A 59 2.61 1.36 8.20
CA LEU A 59 2.08 0.15 8.80
C LEU A 59 1.66 0.46 10.23
N TYR A 60 0.43 0.10 10.58
CA TYR A 60 -0.13 0.35 11.90
C TYR A 60 -0.24 -0.96 12.66
N PHE A 61 0.33 -1.01 13.84
CA PHE A 61 0.33 -2.19 14.69
C PHE A 61 -0.79 -2.10 15.69
N GLY A 62 -1.48 -3.22 15.90
CA GLY A 62 -2.55 -3.30 16.86
C GLY A 62 -2.05 -3.79 18.21
N PHE A 63 -2.87 -4.58 18.88
CA PHE A 63 -2.52 -5.16 20.17
C PHE A 63 -1.27 -6.03 20.09
N TYR A 64 -1.13 -6.78 19.01
CA TYR A 64 0.00 -7.68 18.84
C TYR A 64 1.09 -6.92 18.08
N LYS A 65 2.16 -6.62 18.77
CA LYS A 65 3.19 -5.70 18.26
C LYS A 65 4.13 -6.30 17.22
N ASN A 66 4.09 -7.60 17.03
CA ASN A 66 5.01 -8.27 16.11
C ASN A 66 4.46 -8.40 14.68
N GLU A 67 3.23 -7.95 14.46
CA GLU A 67 2.74 -7.86 13.09
C GLU A 67 1.78 -6.69 12.94
N TRP A 68 1.84 -6.06 11.79
CA TRP A 68 0.98 -4.90 11.52
C TRP A 68 -0.45 -5.37 11.27
N ALA A 69 -1.41 -4.51 11.63
CA ALA A 69 -2.83 -4.81 11.50
C ALA A 69 -3.46 -4.13 10.30
N SER A 70 -2.96 -2.96 9.92
CA SER A 70 -3.48 -2.22 8.77
C SER A 70 -2.34 -1.44 8.11
N ILE A 71 -2.61 -0.97 6.90
CA ILE A 71 -1.63 -0.29 6.07
C ILE A 71 -2.33 0.85 5.34
N SER A 72 -1.63 1.97 5.19
CA SER A 72 -2.13 3.07 4.37
C SER A 72 -1.02 3.58 3.46
N ILE A 73 -1.41 4.14 2.32
CA ILE A 73 -0.46 4.75 1.40
C ILE A 73 -0.15 6.17 1.89
N THR A 74 1.11 6.58 1.76
CA THR A 74 1.53 7.92 2.15
C THR A 74 1.41 8.86 0.96
N ASP A 75 1.62 10.17 1.19
CA ASP A 75 1.66 11.15 0.11
C ASP A 75 2.75 10.79 -0.90
N GLU A 76 3.90 10.36 -0.41
CA GLU A 76 5.00 9.92 -1.27
C GLU A 76 4.62 8.71 -2.09
N GLY A 77 3.88 7.78 -1.49
CA GLY A 77 3.39 6.60 -2.20
C GLY A 77 2.39 6.97 -3.28
N MET A 78 1.49 7.90 -2.97
CA MET A 78 0.53 8.39 -3.95
C MET A 78 1.23 9.09 -5.11
N ASP A 79 2.18 9.95 -4.81
CA ASP A 79 2.95 10.65 -5.83
C ASP A 79 3.70 9.66 -6.73
N TYR A 80 4.27 8.64 -6.13
CA TYR A 80 5.01 7.64 -6.89
C TYR A 80 4.11 6.90 -7.86
N ILE A 81 2.96 6.44 -7.40
CA ILE A 81 2.06 5.66 -8.26
C ILE A 81 1.43 6.55 -9.34
N GLU A 82 1.13 7.81 -9.02
CA GLU A 82 0.63 8.75 -10.01
C GLU A 82 1.69 9.05 -11.06
N TYR A 83 2.93 9.22 -10.66
CA TYR A 83 4.03 9.46 -11.59
C TYR A 83 4.18 8.29 -12.55
N LYS A 84 4.12 7.05 -12.03
CA LYS A 84 4.31 5.87 -12.84
C LYS A 84 3.14 5.57 -13.78
N GLU A 85 1.93 5.89 -13.36
CA GLU A 85 0.73 5.51 -14.10
C GLU A 85 -0.13 6.68 -14.54
N GLY A 86 -0.04 7.80 -13.84
CA GLY A 86 -0.90 8.94 -14.09
C GLY A 86 -0.71 9.59 -15.43
N PHE A 87 0.49 9.55 -15.95
CA PHE A 87 0.77 10.13 -17.26
C PHE A 87 0.01 9.44 -18.38
N LYS A 88 -0.44 8.24 -18.13
CA LYS A 88 -1.20 7.48 -19.11
C LYS A 88 -2.63 7.96 -19.21
N SER A 89 -3.09 8.73 -18.26
CA SER A 89 -4.49 9.17 -18.23
C SER A 89 -4.69 10.52 -18.86
N GLY A 90 -3.91 10.82 -19.82
CA GLY A 90 -4.25 11.90 -20.70
C GLY A 90 -3.85 13.28 -20.28
N VAL A 91 -2.76 13.34 -19.70
CA VAL A 91 -2.16 14.67 -19.54
C VAL A 91 -1.45 15.01 -20.82
#